data_e3df587e8cbbafcbf7b8b3dd2546f016
#
_entry.id   e3df587e8cbbafcbf7b8b3dd2546f016
#
_cell.length_a   1.000
_cell.length_b   1.000
_cell.length_c   1.000
_cell.angle_alpha   90.00
_cell.angle_beta   90.00
_cell.angle_gamma   90.00
#
_symmetry.space_group_name_H-M   'P 1'
#
loop_
_entity.id
_entity.type
_entity.pdbx_description
1 polymer ?
#
loop_
_entity_poly.entity_id
_entity_poly.type
_entity_poly.pdbx_seq_one_letter_code
_entity_poly.pdbx_strand_id
1 'polypeptide(L)'
;MNTSTILKNLTVENIKNSDPKDYITLMSHALRLGALYKAKFFMWLENNNYELIAQDEEILSHFIKEILSIHKKAQDEVSESNVDFADNIFYTIFKETDKFSEADCISLSLVVLAFISHKSELFSNEEYLEIRDLLVPYKVMISQCKCKAEDLFEIYKDKVKAIEGNTKLLCKLGKGIETEMPSNEIILDAFKEITYDEKSWEKE
;
A
#
# COMPACT_ATOMS: atom_id res chain seq x y z
N MET A 1 -16.21 4.09 0.80
CA MET A 1 -16.16 4.69 -0.57
C MET A 1 -14.86 4.25 -1.23
N ASN A 2 -14.76 4.09 -2.56
CA ASN A 2 -13.49 3.74 -3.19
C ASN A 2 -12.63 4.99 -3.43
N THR A 3 -11.32 4.81 -3.53
CA THR A 3 -10.31 5.87 -3.67
C THR A 3 -10.60 6.84 -4.83
N SER A 4 -11.04 6.32 -5.99
CA SER A 4 -11.35 7.15 -7.16
C SER A 4 -12.51 8.13 -6.91
N THR A 5 -13.49 7.74 -6.12
CA THR A 5 -14.62 8.60 -5.74
C THR A 5 -14.19 9.67 -4.74
N ILE A 6 -13.32 9.31 -3.78
CA ILE A 6 -12.78 10.25 -2.79
C ILE A 6 -11.98 11.35 -3.50
N LEU A 7 -11.09 10.99 -4.42
CA LEU A 7 -10.21 11.95 -5.10
C LEU A 7 -10.94 12.93 -6.02
N LYS A 8 -12.11 12.57 -6.59
CA LYS A 8 -12.87 13.44 -7.48
C LYS A 8 -13.43 14.70 -6.81
N ASN A 9 -13.70 14.64 -5.52
CA ASN A 9 -14.34 15.72 -4.76
C ASN A 9 -13.49 16.18 -3.57
N LEU A 10 -12.17 16.13 -3.72
CA LEU A 10 -11.24 16.36 -2.62
C LEU A 10 -11.09 17.86 -2.33
N THR A 11 -11.68 18.32 -1.24
CA THR A 11 -11.52 19.66 -0.66
C THR A 11 -11.29 19.54 0.85
N VAL A 12 -10.75 20.57 1.47
CA VAL A 12 -10.57 20.62 2.95
C VAL A 12 -11.89 20.39 3.67
N GLU A 13 -12.95 21.07 3.21
CA GLU A 13 -14.30 20.95 3.80
C GLU A 13 -14.83 19.50 3.68
N ASN A 14 -14.69 18.88 2.51
CA ASN A 14 -15.15 17.51 2.30
C ASN A 14 -14.35 16.49 3.14
N ILE A 15 -13.05 16.71 3.34
CA ILE A 15 -12.24 15.88 4.24
C ILE A 15 -12.74 15.99 5.68
N LYS A 16 -12.89 17.21 6.18
CA LYS A 16 -13.35 17.46 7.57
C LYS A 16 -14.75 16.92 7.87
N ASN A 17 -15.61 16.86 6.86
CA ASN A 17 -16.97 16.34 6.97
C ASN A 17 -17.10 14.88 6.52
N SER A 18 -16.00 14.21 6.11
CA SER A 18 -16.02 12.83 5.64
C SER A 18 -16.19 11.83 6.79
N ASP A 19 -16.68 10.63 6.45
CA ASP A 19 -16.58 9.49 7.37
C ASP A 19 -15.10 9.24 7.72
N PRO A 20 -14.76 9.02 9.00
CA PRO A 20 -13.37 8.68 9.40
C PRO A 20 -12.75 7.54 8.59
N LYS A 21 -13.54 6.56 8.13
CA LYS A 21 -13.07 5.46 7.27
C LYS A 21 -12.64 5.93 5.89
N ASP A 22 -13.34 6.93 5.32
CA ASP A 22 -12.96 7.52 4.04
C ASP A 22 -11.66 8.31 4.17
N TYR A 23 -11.46 9.03 5.29
CA TYR A 23 -10.20 9.70 5.57
C TYR A 23 -9.04 8.72 5.74
N ILE A 24 -9.22 7.63 6.47
CA ILE A 24 -8.21 6.57 6.61
C ILE A 24 -7.88 5.96 5.25
N THR A 25 -8.88 5.71 4.40
CA THR A 25 -8.67 5.21 3.03
C THR A 25 -7.85 6.20 2.19
N LEU A 26 -8.15 7.49 2.29
CA LEU A 26 -7.40 8.56 1.61
C LEU A 26 -5.93 8.58 2.08
N MET A 27 -5.68 8.48 3.38
CA MET A 27 -4.33 8.47 3.94
C MET A 27 -3.55 7.22 3.52
N SER A 28 -4.16 6.03 3.55
CA SER A 28 -3.53 4.81 3.05
C SER A 28 -3.12 4.94 1.58
N HIS A 29 -3.99 5.53 0.76
CA HIS A 29 -3.68 5.80 -0.64
C HIS A 29 -2.56 6.83 -0.83
N ALA A 30 -2.54 7.89 -0.01
CA ALA A 30 -1.48 8.89 -0.04
C ALA A 30 -0.11 8.30 0.32
N LEU A 31 -0.06 7.47 1.37
CA LEU A 31 1.15 6.75 1.76
C LEU A 31 1.64 5.81 0.66
N ARG A 32 0.72 5.05 0.06
CA ARG A 32 1.03 4.21 -1.11
C ARG A 32 1.62 5.05 -2.26
N LEU A 33 0.98 6.14 -2.65
CA LEU A 33 1.48 6.99 -3.74
C LEU A 33 2.85 7.60 -3.40
N GLY A 34 3.07 8.02 -2.17
CA GLY A 34 4.36 8.52 -1.69
C GLY A 34 5.45 7.46 -1.80
N ALA A 35 5.18 6.28 -1.26
CA ALA A 35 6.12 5.16 -1.26
C ALA A 35 6.47 4.67 -2.67
N LEU A 36 5.53 4.69 -3.62
CA LEU A 36 5.73 4.18 -4.98
C LEU A 36 6.30 5.22 -5.95
N TYR A 37 5.86 6.50 -5.84
CA TYR A 37 6.10 7.48 -6.90
C TYR A 37 6.82 8.76 -6.45
N LYS A 38 6.86 9.07 -5.15
CA LYS A 38 7.43 10.35 -4.67
C LYS A 38 7.93 10.30 -3.23
N ALA A 39 9.19 9.87 -3.01
CA ALA A 39 9.81 9.80 -1.69
C ALA A 39 9.68 11.10 -0.87
N LYS A 40 9.87 12.27 -1.49
CA LYS A 40 9.73 13.57 -0.80
C LYS A 40 8.32 13.78 -0.22
N PHE A 41 7.29 13.25 -0.88
CA PHE A 41 5.92 13.31 -0.36
C PHE A 41 5.72 12.31 0.76
N PHE A 42 6.29 11.11 0.67
CA PHE A 42 6.27 10.13 1.75
C PHE A 42 6.90 10.70 3.03
N MET A 43 8.10 11.26 2.94
CA MET A 43 8.77 11.93 4.06
C MET A 43 7.99 13.15 4.58
N TRP A 44 7.31 13.88 3.68
CA TRP A 44 6.46 15.00 4.09
C TRP A 44 5.24 14.53 4.88
N LEU A 45 4.62 13.41 4.50
CA LEU A 45 3.51 12.78 5.25
C LEU A 45 3.98 12.36 6.65
N GLU A 46 5.18 11.80 6.76
CA GLU A 46 5.79 11.43 8.05
C GLU A 46 5.98 12.65 8.95
N ASN A 47 6.60 13.71 8.42
CA ASN A 47 6.89 14.92 9.18
C ASN A 47 5.65 15.72 9.60
N ASN A 48 4.52 15.55 8.92
CA ASN A 48 3.27 16.25 9.22
C ASN A 48 2.17 15.30 9.71
N ASN A 49 2.55 14.12 10.21
CA ASN A 49 1.60 13.06 10.57
C ASN A 49 0.62 13.51 11.67
N TYR A 50 1.08 14.25 12.69
CA TYR A 50 0.23 14.74 13.77
C TYR A 50 -0.80 15.76 13.27
N GLU A 51 -0.38 16.70 12.44
CA GLU A 51 -1.22 17.73 11.83
C GLU A 51 -2.25 17.13 10.87
N LEU A 52 -1.85 16.10 10.11
CA LEU A 52 -2.74 15.34 9.24
C LEU A 52 -3.80 14.59 10.08
N ILE A 53 -3.41 13.93 11.17
CA ILE A 53 -4.37 13.26 12.06
C ILE A 53 -5.32 14.29 12.70
N ALA A 54 -4.82 15.47 13.06
CA ALA A 54 -5.62 16.59 13.60
C ALA A 54 -6.45 17.29 12.51
N GLN A 55 -6.26 16.97 11.23
CA GLN A 55 -6.92 17.60 10.09
C GLN A 55 -6.71 19.13 10.04
N ASP A 56 -5.47 19.57 10.26
CA ASP A 56 -5.10 20.99 10.16
C ASP A 56 -5.37 21.52 8.74
N GLU A 57 -5.99 22.70 8.63
CA GLU A 57 -6.47 23.22 7.34
C GLU A 57 -5.36 23.62 6.37
N GLU A 58 -4.27 24.17 6.87
CA GLU A 58 -3.13 24.58 6.04
C GLU A 58 -2.43 23.34 5.49
N ILE A 59 -2.20 22.36 6.37
CA ILE A 59 -1.59 21.08 6.02
C ILE A 59 -2.47 20.30 5.05
N LEU A 60 -3.79 20.22 5.28
CA LEU A 60 -4.73 19.59 4.35
C LEU A 60 -4.75 20.27 2.98
N SER A 61 -4.65 21.59 2.92
CA SER A 61 -4.62 22.33 1.65
C SER A 61 -3.39 21.98 0.80
N HIS A 62 -2.22 21.80 1.44
CA HIS A 62 -1.02 21.33 0.78
C HIS A 62 -1.13 19.86 0.37
N PHE A 63 -1.59 19.01 1.28
CA PHE A 63 -1.82 17.59 1.06
C PHE A 63 -2.67 17.31 -0.19
N ILE A 64 -3.81 18.03 -0.34
CA ILE A 64 -4.72 17.87 -1.48
C ILE A 64 -4.01 18.15 -2.81
N LYS A 65 -3.23 19.24 -2.89
CA LYS A 65 -2.49 19.58 -4.12
C LYS A 65 -1.49 18.51 -4.48
N GLU A 66 -0.74 18.02 -3.49
CA GLU A 66 0.30 17.04 -3.69
C GLU A 66 -0.28 15.68 -4.10
N ILE A 67 -1.29 15.16 -3.40
CA ILE A 67 -1.87 13.85 -3.71
C ILE A 67 -2.50 13.80 -5.09
N LEU A 68 -3.20 14.86 -5.51
CA LEU A 68 -3.80 14.95 -6.86
C LEU A 68 -2.72 14.98 -7.95
N SER A 69 -1.63 15.73 -7.72
CA SER A 69 -0.49 15.80 -8.64
C SER A 69 0.19 14.45 -8.83
N ILE A 70 0.43 13.74 -7.70
CA ILE A 70 1.11 12.43 -7.74
C ILE A 70 0.19 11.35 -8.32
N HIS A 71 -1.11 11.39 -8.00
CA HIS A 71 -2.08 10.45 -8.56
C HIS A 71 -2.15 10.55 -10.09
N LYS A 72 -2.18 11.77 -10.62
CA LYS A 72 -2.13 12.00 -12.07
C LYS A 72 -0.84 11.45 -12.68
N LYS A 73 0.33 11.78 -12.09
CA LYS A 73 1.62 11.26 -12.55
C LYS A 73 1.65 9.73 -12.56
N ALA A 74 1.11 9.09 -11.52
CA ALA A 74 1.04 7.63 -11.44
C ALA A 74 0.20 7.03 -12.58
N GLN A 75 -0.95 7.65 -12.89
CA GLN A 75 -1.80 7.22 -14.00
C GLN A 75 -1.10 7.37 -15.37
N ASP A 76 -0.44 8.51 -15.59
CA ASP A 76 0.32 8.77 -16.82
C ASP A 76 1.45 7.73 -16.97
N GLU A 77 2.22 7.46 -15.93
CA GLU A 77 3.32 6.49 -15.93
C GLU A 77 2.86 5.06 -16.24
N VAL A 78 1.76 4.60 -15.63
CA VAL A 78 1.19 3.27 -15.91
C VAL A 78 0.67 3.21 -17.34
N SER A 79 0.01 4.27 -17.83
CA SER A 79 -0.51 4.35 -19.19
C SER A 79 0.61 4.32 -20.25
N GLU A 80 1.77 4.91 -19.96
CA GLU A 80 2.92 4.95 -20.87
C GLU A 80 3.71 3.65 -20.89
N SER A 81 3.97 3.06 -19.70
CA SER A 81 4.82 1.87 -19.57
C SER A 81 4.04 0.56 -19.71
N ASN A 82 2.73 0.57 -19.49
CA ASN A 82 1.87 -0.61 -19.35
C ASN A 82 2.37 -1.62 -18.29
N VAL A 83 3.24 -1.16 -17.37
CA VAL A 83 3.80 -1.97 -16.26
C VAL A 83 3.47 -1.27 -14.96
N ASP A 84 2.79 -1.97 -14.08
CA ASP A 84 2.37 -1.47 -12.76
C ASP A 84 3.14 -2.14 -11.62
N PHE A 85 3.06 -1.56 -10.44
CA PHE A 85 3.62 -2.16 -9.24
C PHE A 85 2.85 -3.44 -8.85
N ALA A 86 3.58 -4.42 -8.33
CA ALA A 86 3.01 -5.71 -7.91
C ALA A 86 1.96 -5.58 -6.81
N ASP A 87 1.94 -4.46 -6.07
CA ASP A 87 0.93 -4.22 -5.03
C ASP A 87 -0.51 -4.23 -5.56
N ASN A 88 -0.76 -3.90 -6.82
CA ASN A 88 -2.08 -4.00 -7.43
C ASN A 88 -2.61 -5.44 -7.49
N ILE A 89 -1.72 -6.43 -7.67
CA ILE A 89 -2.07 -7.85 -7.62
C ILE A 89 -2.50 -8.20 -6.20
N PHE A 90 -1.69 -7.81 -5.20
CA PHE A 90 -1.97 -8.08 -3.80
C PHE A 90 -3.22 -7.36 -3.30
N TYR A 91 -3.43 -6.11 -3.71
CA TYR A 91 -4.68 -5.39 -3.46
C TYR A 91 -5.90 -6.17 -3.98
N THR A 92 -5.83 -6.69 -5.20
CA THR A 92 -6.92 -7.49 -5.78
C THR A 92 -7.17 -8.77 -4.97
N ILE A 93 -6.11 -9.45 -4.51
CA ILE A 93 -6.21 -10.64 -3.68
C ILE A 93 -6.93 -10.33 -2.37
N PHE A 94 -6.52 -9.28 -1.64
CA PHE A 94 -7.17 -8.89 -0.39
C PHE A 94 -8.63 -8.48 -0.61
N LYS A 95 -8.91 -7.79 -1.69
CA LYS A 95 -10.27 -7.38 -2.06
C LYS A 95 -11.19 -8.57 -2.30
N GLU A 96 -10.70 -9.64 -2.92
CA GLU A 96 -11.49 -10.85 -3.18
C GLU A 96 -11.81 -11.66 -1.94
N THR A 97 -11.06 -11.52 -0.86
CA THR A 97 -11.38 -12.19 0.40
C THR A 97 -12.65 -11.66 1.04
N ASP A 98 -13.09 -10.44 0.69
CA ASP A 98 -14.21 -9.69 1.28
C ASP A 98 -14.14 -9.55 2.83
N LYS A 99 -12.93 -9.65 3.38
CA LYS A 99 -12.65 -9.59 4.83
C LYS A 99 -12.06 -8.27 5.28
N PHE A 100 -11.56 -7.46 4.36
CA PHE A 100 -10.78 -6.26 4.63
C PHE A 100 -11.49 -5.00 4.16
N SER A 101 -11.30 -3.92 4.92
CA SER A 101 -11.69 -2.58 4.44
C SER A 101 -10.84 -2.16 3.24
N GLU A 102 -11.29 -1.14 2.51
CA GLU A 102 -10.52 -0.55 1.41
C GLU A 102 -9.13 -0.09 1.87
N ALA A 103 -9.07 0.56 3.03
CA ALA A 103 -7.82 1.03 3.63
C ALA A 103 -6.88 -0.14 3.97
N ASP A 104 -7.41 -1.23 4.54
CA ASP A 104 -6.63 -2.41 4.87
C ASP A 104 -6.10 -3.10 3.61
N CYS A 105 -6.90 -3.21 2.55
CA CYS A 105 -6.44 -3.77 1.27
C CYS A 105 -5.25 -2.98 0.71
N ILE A 106 -5.32 -1.64 0.73
CA ILE A 106 -4.24 -0.75 0.27
C ILE A 106 -2.99 -0.93 1.16
N SER A 107 -3.16 -0.92 2.47
CA SER A 107 -2.04 -1.00 3.41
C SER A 107 -1.34 -2.35 3.37
N LEU A 108 -2.09 -3.45 3.41
CA LEU A 108 -1.54 -4.81 3.31
C LEU A 108 -0.82 -5.03 1.98
N SER A 109 -1.38 -4.54 0.86
CA SER A 109 -0.74 -4.68 -0.45
C SER A 109 0.60 -3.94 -0.52
N LEU A 110 0.68 -2.74 0.08
CA LEU A 110 1.92 -1.98 0.15
C LEU A 110 2.96 -2.67 1.05
N VAL A 111 2.55 -3.20 2.21
CA VAL A 111 3.45 -3.95 3.11
C VAL A 111 3.99 -5.21 2.43
N VAL A 112 3.13 -5.98 1.76
CA VAL A 112 3.53 -7.18 1.01
C VAL A 112 4.52 -6.82 -0.11
N LEU A 113 4.25 -5.77 -0.89
CA LEU A 113 5.17 -5.30 -1.92
C LEU A 113 6.54 -4.91 -1.34
N ALA A 114 6.55 -4.13 -0.24
CA ALA A 114 7.79 -3.69 0.39
C ALA A 114 8.59 -4.87 0.95
N PHE A 115 7.93 -5.85 1.58
CA PHE A 115 8.57 -7.07 2.05
C PHE A 115 9.16 -7.90 0.91
N ILE A 116 8.42 -8.12 -0.17
CA ILE A 116 8.90 -8.83 -1.36
C ILE A 116 10.11 -8.13 -1.96
N SER A 117 10.05 -6.80 -2.09
CA SER A 117 11.15 -5.99 -2.62
C SER A 117 12.40 -6.11 -1.74
N HIS A 118 12.22 -6.15 -0.41
CA HIS A 118 13.31 -6.39 0.54
C HIS A 118 13.88 -7.81 0.40
N LYS A 119 13.05 -8.85 0.36
CA LYS A 119 13.49 -10.23 0.20
C LYS A 119 14.15 -10.52 -1.16
N SER A 120 13.84 -9.71 -2.16
CA SER A 120 14.48 -9.73 -3.48
C SER A 120 15.79 -8.92 -3.52
N GLU A 121 16.30 -8.44 -2.39
CA GLU A 121 17.53 -7.63 -2.24
C GLU A 121 17.51 -6.30 -3.02
N LEU A 122 16.32 -5.80 -3.37
CA LEU A 122 16.13 -4.54 -4.10
C LEU A 122 15.87 -3.35 -3.17
N PHE A 123 15.36 -3.61 -1.97
CA PHE A 123 14.87 -2.61 -1.02
C PHE A 123 15.45 -2.84 0.37
N SER A 124 15.87 -1.78 1.07
CA SER A 124 16.48 -1.93 2.38
C SER A 124 15.47 -2.33 3.45
N ASN A 125 15.95 -2.97 4.53
CA ASN A 125 15.09 -3.31 5.66
C ASN A 125 14.59 -2.05 6.40
N GLU A 126 15.42 -1.00 6.45
CA GLU A 126 15.04 0.27 7.06
C GLU A 126 13.85 0.90 6.32
N GLU A 127 13.91 1.01 4.99
CA GLU A 127 12.81 1.56 4.20
C GLU A 127 11.53 0.69 4.27
N TYR A 128 11.68 -0.64 4.37
CA TYR A 128 10.55 -1.54 4.61
C TYR A 128 9.86 -1.24 5.96
N LEU A 129 10.64 -1.06 7.02
CA LEU A 129 10.12 -0.72 8.34
C LEU A 129 9.51 0.68 8.38
N GLU A 130 10.11 1.68 7.71
CA GLU A 130 9.54 3.02 7.56
C GLU A 130 8.12 2.98 6.96
N ILE A 131 7.91 2.18 5.91
CA ILE A 131 6.56 2.01 5.33
C ILE A 131 5.58 1.46 6.36
N ARG A 132 5.96 0.42 7.11
CA ARG A 132 5.10 -0.18 8.15
C ARG A 132 4.79 0.81 9.26
N ASP A 133 5.82 1.48 9.78
CA ASP A 133 5.70 2.36 10.95
C ASP A 133 4.82 3.57 10.65
N LEU A 134 4.89 4.11 9.43
CA LEU A 134 4.06 5.26 9.03
C LEU A 134 2.58 4.89 8.81
N LEU A 135 2.25 3.62 8.61
CA LEU A 135 0.86 3.15 8.53
C LEU A 135 0.19 2.98 9.91
N VAL A 136 0.98 2.71 10.96
CA VAL A 136 0.47 2.42 12.33
C VAL A 136 -0.44 3.51 12.90
N PRO A 137 -0.10 4.82 12.83
CA PRO A 137 -0.92 5.89 13.38
C PRO A 137 -2.34 5.94 12.82
N TYR A 138 -2.55 5.47 11.60
CA TYR A 138 -3.85 5.44 10.92
C TYR A 138 -4.70 4.22 11.28
N LYS A 139 -4.20 3.33 12.15
CA LYS A 139 -4.90 2.14 12.65
C LYS A 139 -5.41 1.22 11.54
N VAL A 140 -4.70 1.18 10.43
CA VAL A 140 -4.94 0.23 9.34
C VAL A 140 -4.24 -1.10 9.62
N MET A 141 -4.74 -2.15 9.00
CA MET A 141 -4.11 -3.47 9.12
C MET A 141 -2.79 -3.51 8.35
N ILE A 142 -1.72 -3.87 9.04
CA ILE A 142 -0.37 -4.03 8.46
C ILE A 142 0.19 -5.45 8.67
N SER A 143 -0.41 -6.20 9.58
CA SER A 143 -0.04 -7.58 9.91
C SER A 143 -1.16 -8.27 10.71
N GLN A 144 -0.95 -9.53 11.09
CA GLN A 144 -1.86 -10.33 11.91
C GLN A 144 -3.28 -10.45 11.31
N CYS A 145 -3.39 -10.45 9.99
CA CYS A 145 -4.68 -10.65 9.34
C CYS A 145 -5.19 -12.08 9.58
N LYS A 146 -6.50 -12.19 9.87
CA LYS A 146 -7.17 -13.47 10.17
C LYS A 146 -7.46 -14.26 8.89
N CYS A 147 -6.41 -14.50 8.09
CA CYS A 147 -6.41 -15.34 6.91
C CYS A 147 -5.24 -16.31 7.01
N LYS A 148 -5.33 -17.45 6.34
CA LYS A 148 -4.17 -18.32 6.18
C LYS A 148 -3.33 -17.85 5.01
N ALA A 149 -2.01 -17.88 5.16
CA ALA A 149 -1.08 -17.52 4.10
C ALA A 149 -1.28 -18.39 2.85
N GLU A 150 -1.56 -19.67 3.06
CA GLU A 150 -1.81 -20.65 2.01
C GLU A 150 -3.06 -20.29 1.18
N ASP A 151 -4.15 -19.84 1.83
CA ASP A 151 -5.38 -19.44 1.15
C ASP A 151 -5.13 -18.21 0.25
N LEU A 152 -4.38 -17.21 0.75
CA LEU A 152 -3.98 -16.03 -0.03
C LEU A 152 -3.07 -16.42 -1.19
N PHE A 153 -2.18 -17.37 -0.97
CA PHE A 153 -1.27 -17.88 -1.99
C PHE A 153 -2.00 -18.64 -3.11
N GLU A 154 -3.05 -19.41 -2.80
CA GLU A 154 -3.87 -20.06 -3.83
C GLU A 154 -4.57 -19.03 -4.73
N ILE A 155 -5.16 -17.95 -4.13
CA ILE A 155 -5.73 -16.84 -4.90
C ILE A 155 -4.66 -16.18 -5.78
N TYR A 156 -3.47 -15.93 -5.23
CA TYR A 156 -2.33 -15.38 -5.98
C TYR A 156 -1.98 -16.22 -7.21
N LYS A 157 -1.84 -17.54 -7.06
CA LYS A 157 -1.50 -18.43 -8.19
C LYS A 157 -2.50 -18.36 -9.34
N ASP A 158 -3.78 -18.18 -9.03
CA ASP A 158 -4.80 -18.03 -10.06
C ASP A 158 -4.74 -16.66 -10.74
N LYS A 159 -4.46 -15.61 -9.98
CA LYS A 159 -4.32 -14.25 -10.53
C LYS A 159 -3.07 -14.08 -11.40
N VAL A 160 -1.93 -14.60 -10.94
CA VAL A 160 -0.66 -14.41 -11.66
C VAL A 160 -0.65 -15.12 -13.00
N LYS A 161 -1.40 -16.21 -13.18
CA LYS A 161 -1.57 -16.89 -14.48
C LYS A 161 -2.18 -16.00 -15.57
N ALA A 162 -2.95 -14.98 -15.16
CA ALA A 162 -3.58 -14.03 -16.09
C ALA A 162 -2.68 -12.82 -16.39
N ILE A 163 -1.52 -12.73 -15.74
CA ILE A 163 -0.60 -11.60 -15.89
C ILE A 163 0.57 -12.07 -16.76
N GLU A 164 0.59 -11.56 -17.98
CA GLU A 164 1.75 -11.73 -18.89
C GLU A 164 2.67 -10.53 -18.73
N GLY A 165 3.97 -10.79 -18.46
CA GLY A 165 5.01 -9.75 -18.49
C GLY A 165 5.61 -9.40 -17.13
N ASN A 166 6.27 -8.26 -17.12
CA ASN A 166 6.99 -7.73 -15.97
C ASN A 166 6.08 -6.97 -15.03
N THR A 167 6.53 -6.82 -13.79
CA THR A 167 5.94 -5.95 -12.78
C THR A 167 6.99 -4.98 -12.25
N LYS A 168 6.59 -4.01 -11.41
CA LYS A 168 7.52 -3.16 -10.69
C LYS A 168 7.61 -3.56 -9.23
N LEU A 169 8.84 -3.68 -8.73
CA LEU A 169 9.17 -3.77 -7.31
C LEU A 169 9.84 -2.48 -6.84
N LEU A 170 9.82 -2.21 -5.53
CA LEU A 170 10.53 -1.07 -4.97
C LEU A 170 12.04 -1.31 -5.00
N CYS A 171 12.81 -0.31 -5.44
CA CYS A 171 14.27 -0.30 -5.30
C CYS A 171 14.76 0.82 -4.36
N LYS A 172 13.90 1.76 -4.03
CA LYS A 172 13.96 2.72 -2.95
C LYS A 172 12.61 3.43 -2.81
N LEU A 173 12.38 4.16 -1.75
CA LEU A 173 11.18 4.99 -1.61
C LEU A 173 11.00 5.91 -2.82
N GLY A 174 9.78 5.94 -3.36
CA GLY A 174 9.41 6.74 -4.51
C GLY A 174 9.94 6.26 -5.85
N LYS A 175 10.51 5.05 -5.92
CA LYS A 175 11.06 4.50 -7.16
C LYS A 175 10.89 2.98 -7.25
N GLY A 176 10.30 2.53 -8.34
CA GLY A 176 10.26 1.13 -8.74
C GLY A 176 11.31 0.76 -9.78
N ILE A 177 11.59 -0.52 -9.87
CA ILE A 177 12.35 -1.16 -10.95
C ILE A 177 11.49 -2.25 -11.57
N GLU A 178 11.50 -2.30 -12.90
CA GLU A 178 10.81 -3.35 -13.65
C GLU A 178 11.58 -4.66 -13.54
N THR A 179 10.88 -5.74 -13.24
CA THR A 179 11.44 -7.07 -13.02
C THR A 179 10.38 -8.14 -13.28
N GLU A 180 10.81 -9.37 -13.38
CA GLU A 180 9.90 -10.52 -13.30
C GLU A 180 9.31 -10.64 -11.88
N MET A 181 8.15 -11.29 -11.79
CA MET A 181 7.56 -11.59 -10.49
C MET A 181 8.49 -12.51 -9.68
N PRO A 182 8.74 -12.23 -8.39
CA PRO A 182 9.58 -13.07 -7.56
C PRO A 182 9.07 -14.50 -7.41
N SER A 183 9.96 -15.38 -6.90
CA SER A 183 9.64 -16.79 -6.71
C SER A 183 8.41 -16.99 -5.79
N ASN A 184 7.72 -18.10 -6.01
CA ASN A 184 6.57 -18.48 -5.18
C ASN A 184 6.91 -18.61 -3.69
N GLU A 185 8.16 -18.93 -3.35
CA GLU A 185 8.64 -19.00 -1.95
C GLU A 185 8.63 -17.61 -1.31
N ILE A 186 9.19 -16.59 -1.97
CA ILE A 186 9.19 -15.20 -1.49
C ILE A 186 7.76 -14.69 -1.32
N ILE A 187 6.87 -14.98 -2.28
CA ILE A 187 5.47 -14.57 -2.21
C ILE A 187 4.74 -15.22 -1.02
N LEU A 188 4.94 -16.53 -0.84
CA LEU A 188 4.33 -17.23 0.30
C LEU A 188 4.87 -16.70 1.64
N ASP A 189 6.16 -16.41 1.74
CA ASP A 189 6.75 -15.82 2.95
C ASP A 189 6.22 -14.41 3.22
N ALA A 190 5.94 -13.62 2.17
CA ALA A 190 5.30 -12.32 2.34
C ALA A 190 3.86 -12.44 2.89
N PHE A 191 3.09 -13.44 2.48
CA PHE A 191 1.78 -13.70 3.08
C PHE A 191 1.89 -14.20 4.52
N LYS A 192 2.89 -15.02 4.87
CA LYS A 192 3.14 -15.43 6.26
C LYS A 192 3.51 -14.24 7.15
N GLU A 193 4.27 -13.27 6.65
CA GLU A 193 4.66 -12.07 7.39
C GLU A 193 3.46 -11.26 7.88
N ILE A 194 2.39 -11.20 7.09
CA ILE A 194 1.19 -10.42 7.40
C ILE A 194 0.07 -11.24 8.05
N THR A 195 0.13 -12.57 8.02
CA THR A 195 -0.92 -13.43 8.56
C THR A 195 -0.63 -13.82 10.01
N TYR A 196 -1.70 -14.17 10.74
CA TYR A 196 -1.60 -14.67 12.08
C TYR A 196 -1.29 -16.17 12.06
N ASP A 197 -0.18 -16.59 12.67
CA ASP A 197 0.14 -18.01 12.90
C ASP A 197 -0.24 -18.40 14.34
N GLU A 198 -1.36 -19.13 14.50
CA GLU A 198 -1.81 -19.64 15.81
C GLU A 198 -0.77 -20.54 16.49
N LYS A 199 0.13 -21.16 15.71
CA LYS A 199 1.15 -22.08 16.25
C LYS A 199 2.36 -21.37 16.85
N SER A 200 2.55 -20.09 16.60
CA SER A 200 3.70 -19.32 17.13
C SER A 200 3.60 -19.11 18.65
N TRP A 201 2.39 -19.13 19.23
CA TRP A 201 2.14 -18.88 20.65
C TRP A 201 2.15 -20.14 21.51
N GLU A 202 2.14 -21.34 20.93
CA GLU A 202 2.24 -22.60 21.68
C GLU A 202 3.69 -22.98 22.05
N LYS A 203 4.68 -22.16 21.65
CA LYS A 203 6.12 -22.45 21.84
C LYS A 203 6.81 -21.53 22.85
N GLU A 204 6.10 -20.60 23.49
CA GLU A 204 6.57 -19.83 24.65
C GLU A 204 5.93 -20.33 25.94
#